data_91922bc13b48458a385a69fc920e1bee
#
_entry.id   91922bc13b48458a385a69fc920e1bee
#
_cell.length_a   1.000
_cell.length_b   1.000
_cell.length_c   1.000
_cell.angle_alpha   90.00
_cell.angle_beta   90.00
_cell.angle_gamma   90.00
#
_symmetry.space_group_name_H-M   'P 1'
#
loop_
_entity.id
_entity.type
_entity.pdbx_description
1 polymer ?
#
loop_
_entity_poly.entity_id
_entity_poly.type
_entity_poly.pdbx_seq_one_letter_code
_entity_poly.pdbx_strand_id
1 'polypeptide(L)'
;DYVRGVIRKTGLPLIHTGDIIDFTSRENFAIARRFISDTDCFFAVGNHEFAQKLGEKEDEDYKAQTAPEVKKLVPYDIRFASRIIGGINFVAIDNAYYYFLPDQTDRLKREVQKGLPVVLCLHVPLYEKSLYAKQSELSAESVGFLCGVPDAYTNAYPEFRRLQQHTDAATARMIEYIAGETLIRAVLAGHLHYDYTSTLFDRVPQIVTGKSTLRTVEFR
;
A
#
# COMPACT_ATOMS: atom_id res chain seq x y z
N ASP A 1 -14.21 -12.26 11.96
CA ASP A 1 -15.57 -11.92 12.42
C ASP A 1 -15.70 -10.46 12.91
N TYR A 2 -14.69 -9.91 13.60
CA TYR A 2 -14.71 -8.52 14.11
C TYR A 2 -14.93 -7.49 13.00
N VAL A 3 -14.10 -7.49 11.97
CA VAL A 3 -14.19 -6.53 10.83
C VAL A 3 -15.56 -6.61 10.15
N ARG A 4 -16.05 -7.82 9.85
CA ARG A 4 -17.41 -8.01 9.30
C ARG A 4 -18.50 -7.46 10.21
N GLY A 5 -18.32 -7.59 11.53
CA GLY A 5 -19.23 -7.02 12.52
C GLY A 5 -19.28 -5.49 12.48
N VAL A 6 -18.11 -4.86 12.39
CA VAL A 6 -18.01 -3.39 12.28
C VAL A 6 -18.64 -2.89 10.97
N ILE A 7 -18.31 -3.51 9.83
CA ILE A 7 -18.86 -3.12 8.52
C ILE A 7 -20.40 -3.22 8.54
N ARG A 8 -20.95 -4.33 9.03
CA ARG A 8 -22.42 -4.49 9.13
C ARG A 8 -23.07 -3.45 10.03
N LYS A 9 -22.40 -3.07 11.12
CA LYS A 9 -22.91 -2.08 12.09
C LYS A 9 -22.85 -0.65 11.55
N THR A 10 -21.80 -0.31 10.82
CA THR A 10 -21.53 1.06 10.36
C THR A 10 -22.04 1.33 8.94
N GLY A 11 -22.13 0.32 8.10
CA GLY A 11 -22.40 0.47 6.66
C GLY A 11 -21.27 1.17 5.88
N LEU A 12 -20.11 1.37 6.51
CA LEU A 12 -18.97 2.03 5.86
C LEU A 12 -18.26 1.11 4.88
N PRO A 13 -17.77 1.64 3.75
CA PRO A 13 -16.94 0.89 2.82
C PRO A 13 -15.62 0.50 3.47
N LEU A 14 -15.09 -0.67 3.12
CA LEU A 14 -13.81 -1.15 3.59
C LEU A 14 -12.73 -0.92 2.55
N ILE A 15 -11.63 -0.27 2.97
CA ILE A 15 -10.38 -0.20 2.23
C ILE A 15 -9.36 -1.09 2.94
N HIS A 16 -8.71 -1.97 2.19
CA HIS A 16 -7.65 -2.84 2.72
C HIS A 16 -6.33 -2.55 2.01
N THR A 17 -5.30 -2.30 2.78
CA THR A 17 -4.00 -1.83 2.29
C THR A 17 -2.95 -2.94 2.15
N GLY A 18 -3.37 -4.16 1.81
CA GLY A 18 -2.48 -5.29 1.53
C GLY A 18 -2.26 -6.23 2.71
N ASP A 19 -1.56 -7.33 2.44
CA ASP A 19 -1.26 -8.38 3.40
C ASP A 19 -2.51 -9.00 4.04
N ILE A 20 -3.50 -9.34 3.20
CA ILE A 20 -4.71 -10.04 3.65
C ILE A 20 -4.43 -11.52 3.94
N ILE A 21 -3.32 -12.03 3.43
CA ILE A 21 -2.77 -13.35 3.71
C ILE A 21 -1.33 -13.21 4.20
N ASP A 22 -0.83 -14.22 4.93
CA ASP A 22 0.56 -14.24 5.40
C ASP A 22 1.54 -14.84 4.36
N PHE A 23 1.03 -15.70 3.47
CA PHE A 23 1.77 -16.32 2.34
C PHE A 23 0.80 -17.00 1.38
N THR A 24 1.26 -17.29 0.18
CA THR A 24 0.45 -17.91 -0.86
C THR A 24 0.16 -19.37 -0.57
N SER A 25 -1.10 -19.74 -0.47
CA SER A 25 -1.60 -21.10 -0.47
C SER A 25 -3.02 -21.13 -1.02
N ARG A 26 -3.47 -22.30 -1.43
CA ARG A 26 -4.84 -22.50 -1.90
C ARG A 26 -5.87 -22.08 -0.83
N GLU A 27 -5.61 -22.45 0.41
CA GLU A 27 -6.46 -22.16 1.57
C GLU A 27 -6.50 -20.66 1.87
N ASN A 28 -5.34 -19.99 1.91
CA ASN A 28 -5.23 -18.57 2.15
C ASN A 28 -5.94 -17.77 1.05
N PHE A 29 -5.75 -18.11 -0.21
CA PHE A 29 -6.49 -17.48 -1.31
C PHE A 29 -8.00 -17.70 -1.23
N ALA A 30 -8.46 -18.88 -0.82
CA ALA A 30 -9.89 -19.13 -0.64
C ALA A 30 -10.50 -18.28 0.48
N ILE A 31 -9.79 -18.14 1.61
CA ILE A 31 -10.19 -17.30 2.74
C ILE A 31 -10.21 -15.83 2.35
N ALA A 32 -9.15 -15.34 1.69
CA ALA A 32 -9.05 -13.94 1.24
C ALA A 32 -10.17 -13.59 0.26
N ARG A 33 -10.40 -14.43 -0.75
CA ARG A 33 -11.47 -14.23 -1.74
C ARG A 33 -12.84 -14.13 -1.07
N ARG A 34 -13.14 -15.03 -0.15
CA ARG A 34 -14.39 -15.00 0.60
C ARG A 34 -14.50 -13.73 1.44
N PHE A 35 -13.43 -13.32 2.13
CA PHE A 35 -13.44 -12.09 2.92
C PHE A 35 -13.70 -10.86 2.05
N ILE A 36 -12.97 -10.70 0.95
CA ILE A 36 -13.11 -9.56 0.02
C ILE A 36 -14.54 -9.51 -0.55
N SER A 37 -15.08 -10.65 -0.98
CA SER A 37 -16.44 -10.74 -1.51
C SER A 37 -17.50 -10.40 -0.45
N ASP A 38 -17.37 -10.95 0.77
CA ASP A 38 -18.35 -10.74 1.85
C ASP A 38 -18.37 -9.30 2.40
N THR A 39 -17.30 -8.54 2.19
CA THR A 39 -17.13 -7.20 2.77
C THR A 39 -17.15 -6.07 1.74
N ASP A 40 -17.32 -6.38 0.46
CA ASP A 40 -17.18 -5.40 -0.64
C ASP A 40 -15.90 -4.56 -0.51
N CYS A 41 -14.81 -5.22 -0.16
CA CYS A 41 -13.54 -4.57 0.14
C CYS A 41 -12.88 -4.01 -1.12
N PHE A 42 -12.46 -2.74 -1.09
CA PHE A 42 -11.51 -2.22 -2.07
C PHE A 42 -10.09 -2.50 -1.58
N PHE A 43 -9.38 -3.34 -2.29
CA PHE A 43 -8.15 -3.97 -1.85
C PHE A 43 -6.94 -3.51 -2.67
N ALA A 44 -5.89 -3.04 -2.00
CA ALA A 44 -4.54 -2.91 -2.56
C ALA A 44 -3.70 -4.13 -2.16
N VAL A 45 -2.81 -4.59 -3.03
CA VAL A 45 -1.95 -5.75 -2.74
C VAL A 45 -0.77 -5.38 -1.86
N GLY A 46 -0.35 -6.31 -1.00
CA GLY A 46 0.87 -6.22 -0.22
C GLY A 46 1.92 -7.25 -0.65
N ASN A 47 3.05 -7.29 0.03
CA ASN A 47 4.14 -8.21 -0.31
C ASN A 47 3.84 -9.66 0.09
N HIS A 48 3.02 -9.90 1.10
CA HIS A 48 2.63 -11.24 1.52
C HIS A 48 1.71 -11.95 0.51
N GLU A 49 0.99 -11.20 -0.33
CA GLU A 49 0.26 -11.77 -1.46
C GLU A 49 1.18 -12.47 -2.48
N PHE A 50 2.48 -12.20 -2.42
CA PHE A 50 3.50 -12.73 -3.32
C PHE A 50 4.62 -13.50 -2.57
N ALA A 51 4.40 -13.93 -1.34
CA ALA A 51 5.36 -14.68 -0.54
C ALA A 51 5.04 -16.18 -0.52
N GLN A 52 6.04 -17.05 -0.61
CA GLN A 52 5.87 -18.50 -0.46
C GLN A 52 5.73 -18.91 1.01
N LYS A 53 6.37 -18.17 1.91
CA LYS A 53 6.40 -18.43 3.36
C LYS A 53 6.62 -17.13 4.13
N LEU A 54 6.31 -17.16 5.41
CA LEU A 54 6.58 -16.06 6.33
C LEU A 54 8.09 -15.72 6.39
N GLY A 55 8.40 -14.43 6.37
CA GLY A 55 9.77 -13.92 6.46
C GLY A 55 10.61 -14.14 5.21
N GLU A 56 9.97 -14.49 4.10
CA GLU A 56 10.65 -14.60 2.82
C GLU A 56 11.08 -13.23 2.29
N LYS A 57 12.21 -13.20 1.58
CA LYS A 57 12.63 -12.02 0.83
C LYS A 57 11.76 -11.89 -0.42
N GLU A 58 11.54 -10.65 -0.85
CA GLU A 58 10.81 -10.36 -2.09
C GLU A 58 11.53 -11.02 -3.28
N ASP A 59 10.74 -11.70 -4.10
CA ASP A 59 11.18 -12.46 -5.26
C ASP A 59 10.32 -12.08 -6.48
N GLU A 60 10.91 -11.40 -7.45
CA GLU A 60 10.22 -10.92 -8.65
C GLU A 60 9.70 -12.04 -9.53
N ASP A 61 10.46 -13.13 -9.64
CA ASP A 61 10.05 -14.29 -10.44
C ASP A 61 8.84 -14.97 -9.80
N TYR A 62 8.85 -15.08 -8.47
CA TYR A 62 7.72 -15.63 -7.76
C TYR A 62 6.50 -14.70 -7.79
N LYS A 63 6.71 -13.39 -7.68
CA LYS A 63 5.64 -12.38 -7.87
C LYS A 63 4.99 -12.55 -9.25
N ALA A 64 5.80 -12.66 -10.30
CA ALA A 64 5.30 -12.87 -11.66
C ALA A 64 4.51 -14.18 -11.82
N GLN A 65 4.96 -15.27 -11.19
CA GLN A 65 4.28 -16.57 -11.22
C GLN A 65 2.93 -16.55 -10.47
N THR A 66 2.86 -15.86 -9.33
CA THR A 66 1.67 -15.85 -8.47
C THR A 66 0.67 -14.74 -8.81
N ALA A 67 1.08 -13.69 -9.49
CA ALA A 67 0.20 -12.57 -9.87
C ALA A 67 -1.12 -13.00 -10.55
N PRO A 68 -1.17 -14.03 -11.43
CA PRO A 68 -2.43 -14.52 -11.98
C PRO A 68 -3.41 -15.07 -10.94
N GLU A 69 -2.90 -15.69 -9.85
CA GLU A 69 -3.76 -16.19 -8.76
C GLU A 69 -4.20 -15.06 -7.84
N VAL A 70 -3.31 -14.14 -7.51
CA VAL A 70 -3.63 -12.93 -6.72
C VAL A 70 -4.71 -12.09 -7.45
N LYS A 71 -4.58 -11.94 -8.77
CA LYS A 71 -5.58 -11.23 -9.60
C LYS A 71 -6.98 -11.82 -9.47
N LYS A 72 -7.14 -13.10 -9.17
CA LYS A 72 -8.47 -13.73 -8.99
C LYS A 72 -9.15 -13.34 -7.66
N LEU A 73 -8.46 -12.65 -6.75
CA LEU A 73 -9.04 -12.17 -5.50
C LEU A 73 -10.04 -11.03 -5.72
N VAL A 74 -9.84 -10.24 -6.78
CA VAL A 74 -10.64 -9.04 -7.08
C VAL A 74 -11.00 -8.97 -8.56
N PRO A 75 -12.09 -8.25 -8.93
CA PRO A 75 -12.53 -8.14 -10.34
C PRO A 75 -11.78 -7.06 -11.14
N TYR A 76 -10.72 -6.45 -10.59
CA TYR A 76 -9.97 -5.36 -11.21
C TYR A 76 -8.46 -5.67 -11.28
N ASP A 77 -7.72 -4.79 -11.95
CA ASP A 77 -6.26 -4.90 -12.07
C ASP A 77 -5.58 -4.63 -10.70
N ILE A 78 -4.93 -5.64 -10.14
CA ILE A 78 -4.22 -5.54 -8.85
C ILE A 78 -3.02 -4.59 -8.88
N ARG A 79 -2.49 -4.28 -10.07
CA ARG A 79 -1.37 -3.35 -10.22
C ARG A 79 -1.82 -1.90 -10.10
N PHE A 80 -3.08 -1.63 -10.48
CA PHE A 80 -3.65 -0.29 -10.44
C PHE A 80 -5.17 -0.36 -10.65
N ALA A 81 -5.92 0.13 -9.69
CA ALA A 81 -7.37 0.23 -9.79
C ALA A 81 -7.89 1.52 -9.17
N SER A 82 -9.08 1.95 -9.57
CA SER A 82 -9.75 3.07 -8.92
C SER A 82 -11.21 2.75 -8.62
N ARG A 83 -11.74 3.36 -7.56
CA ARG A 83 -13.14 3.26 -7.15
C ARG A 83 -13.60 4.59 -6.57
N ILE A 84 -14.69 5.13 -7.10
CA ILE A 84 -15.27 6.36 -6.56
C ILE A 84 -16.25 6.00 -5.45
N ILE A 85 -16.06 6.56 -4.27
CA ILE A 85 -16.88 6.37 -3.07
C ILE A 85 -17.17 7.74 -2.46
N GLY A 86 -18.44 8.12 -2.37
CA GLY A 86 -18.84 9.39 -1.76
C GLY A 86 -18.22 10.64 -2.42
N GLY A 87 -17.96 10.61 -3.73
CA GLY A 87 -17.34 11.73 -4.45
C GLY A 87 -15.82 11.79 -4.34
N ILE A 88 -15.19 10.83 -3.69
CA ILE A 88 -13.72 10.69 -3.57
C ILE A 88 -13.26 9.54 -4.45
N ASN A 89 -12.19 9.75 -5.21
CA ASN A 89 -11.57 8.71 -6.03
C ASN A 89 -10.47 7.98 -5.23
N PHE A 90 -10.76 6.77 -4.77
CA PHE A 90 -9.77 5.89 -4.13
C PHE A 90 -9.00 5.17 -5.22
N VAL A 91 -7.67 5.27 -5.18
CA VAL A 91 -6.77 4.69 -6.18
C VAL A 91 -5.80 3.73 -5.51
N ALA A 92 -5.99 2.42 -5.75
CA ALA A 92 -5.08 1.38 -5.29
C ALA A 92 -3.94 1.21 -6.31
N ILE A 93 -2.71 1.27 -5.83
CA ILE A 93 -1.49 1.15 -6.64
C ILE A 93 -0.58 0.11 -5.99
N ASP A 94 -0.18 -0.91 -6.76
CA ASP A 94 0.83 -1.88 -6.31
C ASP A 94 2.18 -1.18 -6.13
N ASN A 95 2.63 -1.09 -4.88
CA ASN A 95 3.97 -0.72 -4.47
C ASN A 95 4.53 -1.72 -3.45
N ALA A 96 4.02 -2.96 -3.48
CA ALA A 96 4.29 -3.99 -2.49
C ALA A 96 5.79 -4.32 -2.31
N TYR A 97 6.60 -4.08 -3.34
CA TYR A 97 8.04 -4.31 -3.34
C TYR A 97 8.86 -3.01 -3.30
N TYR A 98 8.31 -1.96 -2.62
CA TYR A 98 8.96 -0.66 -2.36
C TYR A 98 9.17 0.24 -3.58
N TYR A 99 8.63 -0.12 -4.75
CA TYR A 99 8.76 0.68 -5.97
C TYR A 99 7.43 0.80 -6.71
N PHE A 100 7.38 1.75 -7.62
CA PHE A 100 6.27 1.93 -8.56
C PHE A 100 6.70 1.54 -9.98
N LEU A 101 5.75 0.99 -10.74
CA LEU A 101 5.98 0.64 -12.14
C LEU A 101 5.93 1.89 -13.05
N PRO A 102 6.66 1.90 -14.17
CA PRO A 102 6.77 3.07 -15.05
C PRO A 102 5.44 3.65 -15.55
N ASP A 103 4.43 2.79 -15.79
CA ASP A 103 3.12 3.19 -16.33
C ASP A 103 2.15 3.73 -15.26
N GLN A 104 2.41 3.47 -13.97
CA GLN A 104 1.49 3.81 -12.89
C GLN A 104 1.32 5.33 -12.71
N THR A 105 2.38 6.12 -12.91
CA THR A 105 2.28 7.60 -12.83
C THR A 105 1.34 8.14 -13.90
N ASP A 106 1.40 7.65 -15.13
CA ASP A 106 0.54 8.13 -16.20
C ASP A 106 -0.91 7.64 -16.02
N ARG A 107 -1.09 6.47 -15.39
CA ARG A 107 -2.42 6.01 -14.96
C ARG A 107 -2.99 6.92 -13.88
N LEU A 108 -2.18 7.30 -12.86
CA LEU A 108 -2.62 8.20 -11.80
C LEU A 108 -2.99 9.60 -12.34
N LYS A 109 -2.23 10.14 -13.29
CA LYS A 109 -2.57 11.40 -13.97
C LYS A 109 -3.95 11.35 -14.61
N ARG A 110 -4.30 10.24 -15.27
CA ARG A 110 -5.66 10.07 -15.84
C ARG A 110 -6.75 10.02 -14.76
N GLU A 111 -6.46 9.43 -13.60
CA GLU A 111 -7.40 9.42 -12.49
C GLU A 111 -7.62 10.83 -11.91
N VAL A 112 -6.56 11.61 -11.77
CA VAL A 112 -6.60 13.01 -11.31
C VAL A 112 -7.39 13.91 -12.28
N GLN A 113 -7.28 13.66 -13.60
CA GLN A 113 -8.04 14.41 -14.62
C GLN A 113 -9.57 14.29 -14.48
N LYS A 114 -10.08 13.34 -13.67
CA LYS A 114 -11.50 13.28 -13.32
C LYS A 114 -11.95 14.47 -12.45
N GLY A 115 -11.02 15.27 -11.89
CA GLY A 115 -11.30 16.45 -11.08
C GLY A 115 -11.84 16.15 -9.68
N LEU A 116 -11.80 14.91 -9.23
CA LEU A 116 -12.23 14.50 -7.89
C LEU A 116 -11.04 14.48 -6.91
N PRO A 117 -11.29 14.70 -5.60
CA PRO A 117 -10.30 14.41 -4.57
C PRO A 117 -9.82 12.97 -4.69
N VAL A 118 -8.51 12.74 -4.60
CA VAL A 118 -7.87 11.42 -4.73
C VAL A 118 -7.33 10.98 -3.37
N VAL A 119 -7.63 9.75 -3.01
CA VAL A 119 -7.00 9.04 -1.87
C VAL A 119 -6.22 7.85 -2.42
N LEU A 120 -4.91 7.84 -2.19
CA LEU A 120 -4.07 6.73 -2.59
C LEU A 120 -4.16 5.60 -1.56
N CYS A 121 -4.34 4.37 -2.03
CA CYS A 121 -4.31 3.16 -1.24
C CYS A 121 -3.06 2.37 -1.63
N LEU A 122 -2.07 2.40 -0.77
CA LEU A 122 -0.76 1.77 -0.96
C LEU A 122 -0.58 0.66 0.08
N HIS A 123 0.34 -0.25 -0.16
CA HIS A 123 0.78 -1.16 0.89
C HIS A 123 1.95 -0.57 1.68
N VAL A 124 3.06 -0.33 1.02
CA VAL A 124 4.25 0.25 1.64
C VAL A 124 4.06 1.77 1.79
N PRO A 125 4.18 2.33 3.00
CA PRO A 125 4.10 3.78 3.19
C PRO A 125 5.21 4.52 2.46
N LEU A 126 4.93 5.75 2.03
CA LEU A 126 5.94 6.63 1.46
C LEU A 126 6.85 7.18 2.56
N TYR A 127 8.10 7.43 2.19
CA TYR A 127 9.07 8.04 3.10
C TYR A 127 8.55 9.37 3.64
N GLU A 128 8.59 9.49 4.96
CA GLU A 128 8.46 10.73 5.71
C GLU A 128 9.41 10.64 6.91
N LYS A 129 10.05 11.76 7.26
CA LYS A 129 11.17 11.79 8.19
C LYS A 129 10.85 11.25 9.59
N SER A 130 9.67 11.61 10.15
CA SER A 130 9.29 11.15 11.49
C SER A 130 8.90 9.67 11.50
N LEU A 131 8.23 9.21 10.45
CA LEU A 131 7.91 7.80 10.27
C LEU A 131 9.17 6.96 10.08
N TYR A 132 10.12 7.46 9.27
CA TYR A 132 11.42 6.83 9.08
C TYR A 132 12.19 6.68 10.39
N ALA A 133 12.29 7.76 11.18
CA ALA A 133 12.97 7.74 12.48
C ALA A 133 12.34 6.69 13.41
N LYS A 134 10.99 6.69 13.51
CA LYS A 134 10.27 5.71 14.32
C LYS A 134 10.51 4.28 13.87
N GLN A 135 10.46 4.03 12.56
CA GLN A 135 10.64 2.68 12.02
C GLN A 135 12.06 2.17 12.18
N SER A 136 13.07 3.04 11.97
CA SER A 136 14.48 2.70 12.14
C SER A 136 14.82 2.32 13.58
N GLU A 137 14.18 2.96 14.57
CA GLU A 137 14.33 2.61 15.99
C GLU A 137 13.74 1.22 16.30
N LEU A 138 12.64 0.85 15.65
CA LEU A 138 11.97 -0.43 15.87
C LEU A 138 12.62 -1.58 15.10
N SER A 139 13.33 -1.28 14.02
CA SER A 139 13.97 -2.28 13.16
C SER A 139 15.31 -2.72 13.73
N ALA A 140 15.51 -4.04 13.90
CA ALA A 140 16.79 -4.61 14.28
C ALA A 140 17.93 -4.30 13.29
N GLU A 141 17.58 -4.03 12.02
CA GLU A 141 18.52 -3.67 10.96
C GLU A 141 18.65 -2.15 10.77
N SER A 142 17.95 -1.34 11.59
CA SER A 142 17.86 0.12 11.48
C SER A 142 17.41 0.62 10.10
N VAL A 143 16.50 -0.12 9.44
CA VAL A 143 15.96 0.20 8.11
C VAL A 143 14.56 0.79 8.22
N GLY A 144 14.17 1.61 7.23
CA GLY A 144 12.90 2.33 7.26
C GLY A 144 11.70 1.53 6.79
N PHE A 145 11.88 0.50 5.95
CA PHE A 145 10.78 -0.25 5.31
C PHE A 145 9.73 0.66 4.66
N LEU A 146 10.19 1.70 3.97
CA LEU A 146 9.37 2.72 3.31
C LEU A 146 9.72 2.80 1.83
N CYS A 147 8.76 3.26 1.02
CA CYS A 147 8.98 3.55 -0.39
C CYS A 147 9.54 4.97 -0.56
N GLY A 148 10.59 5.13 -1.33
CA GLY A 148 11.20 6.43 -1.61
C GLY A 148 12.13 6.97 -0.52
N VAL A 149 12.79 6.09 0.24
CA VAL A 149 13.81 6.49 1.22
C VAL A 149 15.00 7.12 0.48
N PRO A 150 15.47 8.32 0.89
CA PRO A 150 16.64 8.95 0.28
C PRO A 150 17.92 8.11 0.40
N ASP A 151 18.76 8.15 -0.62
CA ASP A 151 20.04 7.41 -0.68
C ASP A 151 20.96 7.70 0.51
N ALA A 152 20.91 8.92 1.06
CA ALA A 152 21.66 9.29 2.25
C ALA A 152 21.40 8.38 3.46
N TYR A 153 20.20 7.79 3.53
CA TYR A 153 19.86 6.81 4.58
C TYR A 153 20.08 5.37 4.11
N THR A 154 19.67 5.03 2.88
CA THR A 154 19.76 3.65 2.38
C THR A 154 21.21 3.20 2.20
N ASN A 155 22.16 4.11 2.00
CA ASN A 155 23.59 3.79 1.93
C ASN A 155 24.15 3.15 3.22
N ALA A 156 23.49 3.36 4.36
CA ALA A 156 23.85 2.72 5.63
C ALA A 156 23.22 1.34 5.84
N TYR A 157 22.30 0.92 4.94
CA TYR A 157 21.60 -0.34 5.07
C TYR A 157 22.48 -1.53 4.71
N PRO A 158 22.17 -2.74 5.24
CA PRO A 158 22.70 -3.98 4.68
C PRO A 158 22.43 -4.05 3.17
N GLU A 159 23.36 -4.60 2.40
CA GLU A 159 23.31 -4.60 0.93
C GLU A 159 21.95 -5.06 0.38
N PHE A 160 21.43 -6.16 0.92
CA PHE A 160 20.11 -6.66 0.51
C PHE A 160 19.00 -5.61 0.70
N ARG A 161 18.97 -4.94 1.86
CA ARG A 161 17.95 -3.92 2.15
C ARG A 161 18.12 -2.67 1.31
N ARG A 162 19.35 -2.31 1.00
CA ARG A 162 19.65 -1.20 0.11
C ARG A 162 19.14 -1.46 -1.31
N LEU A 163 19.31 -2.67 -1.82
CA LEU A 163 18.79 -3.07 -3.12
C LEU A 163 17.25 -3.12 -3.13
N GLN A 164 16.65 -3.69 -2.09
CA GLN A 164 15.20 -3.81 -1.92
C GLN A 164 14.49 -2.46 -1.88
N GLN A 165 15.05 -1.47 -1.16
CA GLN A 165 14.42 -0.16 -0.91
C GLN A 165 15.04 0.97 -1.75
N HIS A 166 15.77 0.61 -2.81
CA HIS A 166 16.33 1.59 -3.73
C HIS A 166 15.21 2.32 -4.47
N THR A 167 15.32 3.66 -4.51
CA THR A 167 14.38 4.50 -5.24
C THR A 167 14.81 4.61 -6.70
N ASP A 168 14.14 3.87 -7.58
CA ASP A 168 14.37 3.97 -9.02
C ASP A 168 13.71 5.22 -9.65
N ALA A 169 14.00 5.46 -10.93
CA ALA A 169 13.49 6.63 -11.63
C ALA A 169 11.95 6.65 -11.74
N ALA A 170 11.29 5.49 -11.83
CA ALA A 170 9.84 5.42 -11.91
C ALA A 170 9.20 5.76 -10.56
N THR A 171 9.79 5.27 -9.48
CA THR A 171 9.38 5.58 -8.10
C THR A 171 9.60 7.06 -7.77
N ALA A 172 10.76 7.61 -8.11
CA ALA A 172 11.04 9.04 -7.92
C ALA A 172 10.02 9.93 -8.66
N ARG A 173 9.72 9.61 -9.92
CA ARG A 173 8.71 10.31 -10.74
C ARG A 173 7.31 10.24 -10.12
N MET A 174 6.91 9.10 -9.58
CA MET A 174 5.62 8.96 -8.90
C MET A 174 5.57 9.83 -7.65
N ILE A 175 6.59 9.79 -6.82
CA ILE A 175 6.66 10.58 -5.57
C ILE A 175 6.64 12.08 -5.88
N GLU A 176 7.42 12.53 -6.88
CA GLU A 176 7.41 13.92 -7.33
C GLU A 176 6.01 14.35 -7.82
N TYR A 177 5.32 13.49 -8.58
CA TYR A 177 3.97 13.77 -9.03
C TYR A 177 2.99 13.88 -7.85
N ILE A 178 3.05 12.96 -6.88
CA ILE A 178 2.23 13.02 -5.66
C ILE A 178 2.50 14.32 -4.88
N ALA A 179 3.76 14.73 -4.78
CA ALA A 179 4.15 15.95 -4.08
C ALA A 179 3.57 17.22 -4.71
N GLY A 180 3.50 17.28 -6.04
CA GLY A 180 3.00 18.44 -6.78
C GLY A 180 1.48 18.48 -6.98
N GLU A 181 0.77 17.35 -6.85
CA GLU A 181 -0.63 17.24 -7.24
C GLU A 181 -1.59 17.56 -6.09
N THR A 182 -2.34 18.66 -6.24
CA THR A 182 -3.21 19.20 -5.17
C THR A 182 -4.49 18.39 -4.93
N LEU A 183 -4.96 17.62 -5.92
CA LEU A 183 -6.13 16.74 -5.76
C LEU A 183 -5.82 15.49 -4.95
N ILE A 184 -4.54 15.12 -4.73
CA ILE A 184 -4.18 14.03 -3.83
C ILE A 184 -4.30 14.52 -2.39
N ARG A 185 -5.27 13.99 -1.67
CA ARG A 185 -5.70 14.45 -0.34
C ARG A 185 -5.25 13.59 0.81
N ALA A 186 -4.98 12.32 0.58
CA ALA A 186 -4.48 11.40 1.61
C ALA A 186 -3.80 10.18 0.99
N VAL A 187 -2.96 9.53 1.79
CA VAL A 187 -2.40 8.20 1.55
C VAL A 187 -2.84 7.29 2.69
N LEU A 188 -3.45 6.16 2.35
CA LEU A 188 -3.73 5.06 3.26
C LEU A 188 -2.71 3.96 3.00
N ALA A 189 -2.04 3.49 4.05
CA ALA A 189 -1.00 2.47 3.93
C ALA A 189 -1.06 1.43 5.05
N GLY A 190 -0.29 0.35 4.92
CA GLY A 190 -0.15 -0.76 5.87
C GLY A 190 1.29 -1.07 6.19
N HIS A 191 1.69 -2.35 6.04
CA HIS A 191 3.06 -2.87 6.04
C HIS A 191 3.80 -2.85 7.39
N LEU A 192 3.75 -1.75 8.14
CA LEU A 192 4.61 -1.54 9.32
C LEU A 192 4.11 -2.20 10.61
N HIS A 193 2.94 -2.85 10.59
CA HIS A 193 2.34 -3.59 11.70
C HIS A 193 1.95 -2.75 12.94
N TYR A 194 2.02 -1.41 12.85
CA TYR A 194 1.56 -0.48 13.90
C TYR A 194 0.83 0.72 13.29
N ASP A 195 -0.01 1.36 14.09
CA ASP A 195 -0.73 2.57 13.67
C ASP A 195 0.19 3.78 13.73
N TYR A 196 0.21 4.56 12.64
CA TYR A 196 0.93 5.83 12.60
C TYR A 196 0.21 6.83 11.70
N THR A 197 0.41 8.12 11.96
CA THR A 197 -0.06 9.19 11.09
C THR A 197 1.06 10.19 10.93
N SER A 198 1.40 10.50 9.69
CA SER A 198 2.39 11.50 9.30
C SER A 198 1.82 12.43 8.24
N THR A 199 2.57 13.47 7.88
CA THR A 199 2.20 14.39 6.83
C THR A 199 3.29 14.42 5.77
N LEU A 200 2.96 13.94 4.57
CA LEU A 200 3.84 14.00 3.41
C LEU A 200 3.80 15.42 2.80
N PHE A 201 4.98 15.93 2.44
CA PHE A 201 5.11 17.19 1.69
C PHE A 201 4.37 18.37 2.35
N ASP A 202 4.34 18.41 3.69
CA ASP A 202 3.67 19.40 4.53
C ASP A 202 2.15 19.58 4.29
N ARG A 203 1.51 18.65 3.52
CA ARG A 203 0.09 18.80 3.15
C ARG A 203 -0.73 17.51 3.05
N VAL A 204 -0.12 16.38 2.74
CA VAL A 204 -0.86 15.13 2.51
C VAL A 204 -0.78 14.22 3.73
N PRO A 205 -1.85 14.03 4.49
CA PRO A 205 -1.84 13.07 5.58
C PRO A 205 -1.59 11.66 5.04
N GLN A 206 -0.66 10.95 5.67
CA GLN A 206 -0.40 9.54 5.47
C GLN A 206 -0.83 8.77 6.71
N ILE A 207 -1.76 7.84 6.53
CA ILE A 207 -2.39 7.06 7.59
C ILE A 207 -1.94 5.62 7.42
N VAL A 208 -1.04 5.17 8.29
CA VAL A 208 -0.61 3.78 8.37
C VAL A 208 -1.50 3.04 9.35
N THR A 209 -2.08 1.93 8.90
CA THR A 209 -2.91 1.05 9.74
C THR A 209 -2.13 -0.20 10.08
N GLY A 210 -2.05 -0.52 11.36
CA GLY A 210 -1.29 -1.63 11.90
C GLY A 210 -1.92 -3.00 11.63
N LYS A 211 -1.16 -4.05 11.92
CA LYS A 211 -1.61 -5.43 11.80
C LYS A 211 -2.83 -5.68 12.70
N SER A 212 -3.86 -6.29 12.14
CA SER A 212 -5.10 -6.65 12.86
C SER A 212 -5.85 -5.45 13.48
N THR A 213 -5.60 -4.24 13.00
CA THR A 213 -6.33 -3.05 13.42
C THR A 213 -7.32 -2.59 12.35
N LEU A 214 -8.30 -1.80 12.77
CA LEU A 214 -9.28 -1.16 11.91
C LEU A 214 -9.39 0.31 12.31
N ARG A 215 -9.20 1.21 11.36
CA ARG A 215 -9.30 2.65 11.58
C ARG A 215 -10.49 3.22 10.80
N THR A 216 -11.25 4.10 11.43
CA THR A 216 -12.23 4.92 10.71
C THR A 216 -11.58 6.23 10.30
N VAL A 217 -11.69 6.57 9.02
CA VAL A 217 -11.15 7.82 8.46
C VAL A 217 -12.33 8.64 7.96
N GLU A 218 -12.39 9.90 8.38
CA GLU A 218 -13.40 10.87 7.94
C GLU A 218 -12.74 11.91 7.05
N PHE A 219 -13.27 12.08 5.84
CA PHE A 219 -12.85 13.13 4.91
C PHE A 219 -13.88 14.28 4.98
N ARG A 220 -13.37 15.49 5.22
CA ARG A 220 -14.18 16.73 5.31
C ARG A 220 -13.79 17.72 4.23
#